data_be3a8dff13c7190c10957e81b13e9b64
#
_entry.id   be3a8dff13c7190c10957e81b13e9b64
#
_cell.length_a   1.000
_cell.length_b   1.000
_cell.length_c   1.000
_cell.angle_alpha   90.00
_cell.angle_beta   90.00
_cell.angle_gamma   90.00
#
_symmetry.space_group_name_H-M   'P 1'
#
loop_
_entity.id
_entity.type
_entity.pdbx_description
1 polymer ?
#
loop_
_entity_poly.entity_id
_entity_poly.type
_entity_poly.pdbx_seq_one_letter_code
_entity_poly.pdbx_strand_id
1 'polypeptide(L)'
;MKIVEIKILRGPNYWSVRRTKLIQMKLDLEEMEQKPTNIIAGFRQRLEAMFPSMIEHRCSVGTRGGFFERVAEGTWMGHVIEHIALEMQTLAGMDTGFGRTRGTGKEGEYYVCISYMEEDAGVYAAKAAVRVAQALTDAVDYDLADDIMKLREIREDTRLGPSTGCIVDEAAKRGIPYIRLNKHSLVQL
;
A
#
# COMPACT_ATOMS: atom_id res chain seq x y z
N MET A 1 -1.83 -6.69 15.85
CA MET A 1 -1.90 -5.36 15.18
C MET A 1 -3.34 -5.02 14.87
N LYS A 2 -3.78 -3.78 15.11
CA LYS A 2 -5.18 -3.36 14.98
C LYS A 2 -5.34 -2.13 14.09
N ILE A 3 -6.20 -2.21 13.09
CA ILE A 3 -6.59 -1.04 12.30
C ILE A 3 -7.58 -0.21 13.13
N VAL A 4 -7.21 1.03 13.44
CA VAL A 4 -8.02 1.96 14.23
C VAL A 4 -8.99 2.73 13.33
N GLU A 5 -8.49 3.21 12.18
CA GLU A 5 -9.25 4.03 11.24
C GLU A 5 -8.66 3.93 9.83
N ILE A 6 -9.51 4.04 8.82
CA ILE A 6 -9.08 4.24 7.43
C ILE A 6 -9.76 5.48 6.88
N LYS A 7 -8.97 6.43 6.37
CA LYS A 7 -9.42 7.63 5.65
C LYS A 7 -9.00 7.57 4.20
N ILE A 8 -9.88 8.06 3.33
CA ILE A 8 -9.62 8.16 1.90
C ILE A 8 -9.38 9.63 1.55
N LEU A 9 -8.19 9.93 1.07
CA LEU A 9 -7.78 11.27 0.68
C LEU A 9 -7.81 11.39 -0.84
N ARG A 10 -8.88 12.01 -1.37
CA ARG A 10 -9.14 12.08 -2.82
C ARG A 10 -8.53 13.29 -3.50
N GLY A 11 -8.06 14.26 -2.73
CA GLY A 11 -7.55 15.54 -3.23
C GLY A 11 -6.21 15.95 -2.60
N PRO A 12 -5.87 17.23 -2.68
CA PRO A 12 -4.66 17.76 -2.05
C PRO A 12 -4.60 17.41 -0.58
N ASN A 13 -3.42 16.99 -0.14
CA ASN A 13 -3.20 16.55 1.24
C ASN A 13 -1.78 16.93 1.69
N TYR A 14 -1.53 16.90 2.99
CA TYR A 14 -0.24 17.26 3.57
C TYR A 14 0.81 16.13 3.53
N TRP A 15 0.42 14.92 3.10
CA TRP A 15 1.32 13.78 2.99
C TRP A 15 2.19 13.84 1.73
N SER A 16 1.64 14.37 0.65
CA SER A 16 2.31 14.44 -0.64
C SER A 16 2.21 15.86 -1.21
N VAL A 17 3.34 16.42 -1.66
CA VAL A 17 3.37 17.68 -2.41
C VAL A 17 2.76 17.54 -3.81
N ARG A 18 2.65 16.32 -4.30
CA ARG A 18 1.89 15.98 -5.51
C ARG A 18 0.45 15.70 -5.10
N ARG A 19 -0.53 16.03 -5.95
CA ARG A 19 -1.96 15.76 -5.70
C ARG A 19 -2.27 14.25 -5.77
N THR A 20 -1.57 13.46 -4.96
CA THR A 20 -1.67 12.00 -4.96
C THR A 20 -2.85 11.57 -4.12
N LYS A 21 -3.72 10.74 -4.70
CA LYS A 21 -4.81 10.09 -3.96
C LYS A 21 -4.21 9.07 -2.99
N LEU A 22 -4.64 9.08 -1.72
CA LEU A 22 -4.06 8.23 -0.69
C LEU A 22 -5.13 7.53 0.15
N ILE A 23 -4.86 6.28 0.52
CA ILE A 23 -5.46 5.64 1.69
C ILE A 23 -4.57 5.97 2.88
N GLN A 24 -5.13 6.59 3.90
CA GLN A 24 -4.47 6.82 5.19
C GLN A 24 -5.07 5.85 6.21
N MET A 25 -4.30 4.85 6.60
CA MET A 25 -4.67 3.91 7.64
C MET A 25 -3.99 4.33 8.95
N LYS A 26 -4.77 4.40 10.02
CA LYS A 26 -4.28 4.56 11.39
C LYS A 26 -4.18 3.16 11.99
N LEU A 27 -2.97 2.76 12.34
CA LEU A 27 -2.63 1.42 12.78
C LEU A 27 -2.05 1.47 14.20
N ASP A 28 -2.56 0.64 15.08
CA ASP A 28 -1.97 0.36 16.39
C ASP A 28 -1.19 -0.96 16.28
N LEU A 29 0.11 -0.91 16.52
CA LEU A 29 1.00 -2.06 16.45
C LEU A 29 0.84 -2.99 17.65
N GLU A 30 0.22 -2.51 18.73
CA GLU A 30 0.06 -3.28 19.98
C GLU A 30 1.44 -3.81 20.45
N GLU A 31 1.55 -5.08 20.79
CA GLU A 31 2.81 -5.70 21.21
C GLU A 31 3.92 -5.72 20.14
N MET A 32 3.56 -5.51 18.86
CA MET A 32 4.53 -5.46 17.76
C MET A 32 5.37 -4.17 17.77
N GLU A 33 5.00 -3.15 18.55
CA GLU A 33 5.84 -1.96 18.76
C GLU A 33 7.20 -2.31 19.37
N GLN A 34 7.25 -3.36 20.19
CA GLN A 34 8.48 -3.84 20.81
C GLN A 34 9.25 -4.87 19.97
N LYS A 35 8.76 -5.18 18.75
CA LYS A 35 9.31 -6.23 17.90
C LYS A 35 9.67 -5.69 16.50
N PRO A 36 10.77 -4.95 16.34
CA PRO A 36 11.27 -4.59 15.02
C PRO A 36 11.64 -5.84 14.21
N THR A 37 11.62 -5.72 12.89
CA THR A 37 11.73 -6.87 11.95
C THR A 37 12.98 -7.72 12.14
N ASN A 38 14.10 -7.14 12.58
CA ASN A 38 15.39 -7.83 12.75
C ASN A 38 15.42 -8.82 13.93
N ILE A 39 14.51 -8.67 14.89
CA ILE A 39 14.42 -9.62 16.02
C ILE A 39 13.37 -10.72 15.81
N ILE A 40 12.60 -10.65 14.74
CA ILE A 40 11.61 -11.68 14.39
C ILE A 40 12.28 -12.75 13.56
N ALA A 41 12.48 -13.93 14.16
CA ALA A 41 13.19 -15.04 13.53
C ALA A 41 12.60 -15.41 12.16
N GLY A 42 13.44 -15.39 11.09
CA GLY A 42 13.07 -15.78 9.74
C GLY A 42 12.09 -14.82 9.02
N PHE A 43 11.76 -13.68 9.59
CA PHE A 43 10.80 -12.74 8.99
C PHE A 43 11.23 -12.29 7.60
N ARG A 44 12.48 -11.82 7.45
CA ARG A 44 13.01 -11.37 6.16
C ARG A 44 12.92 -12.45 5.10
N GLN A 45 13.32 -13.68 5.42
CA GLN A 45 13.30 -14.80 4.46
C GLN A 45 11.88 -15.13 3.99
N ARG A 46 10.90 -15.12 4.92
CA ARG A 46 9.50 -15.34 4.57
C ARG A 46 8.95 -14.21 3.69
N LEU A 47 9.30 -12.96 4.00
CA LEU A 47 8.90 -11.80 3.21
C LEU A 47 9.49 -11.84 1.79
N GLU A 48 10.79 -12.15 1.66
CA GLU A 48 11.46 -12.30 0.36
C GLU A 48 10.87 -13.45 -0.47
N ALA A 49 10.53 -14.57 0.18
CA ALA A 49 9.90 -15.71 -0.49
C ALA A 49 8.47 -15.39 -0.97
N MET A 50 7.70 -14.65 -0.18
CA MET A 50 6.32 -14.26 -0.50
C MET A 50 6.25 -13.15 -1.55
N PHE A 51 7.17 -12.19 -1.51
CA PHE A 51 7.22 -11.01 -2.38
C PHE A 51 8.61 -10.83 -3.03
N PRO A 52 9.05 -11.72 -3.90
CA PRO A 52 10.38 -11.60 -4.51
C PRO A 52 10.54 -10.32 -5.35
N SER A 53 9.45 -9.79 -5.92
CA SER A 53 9.44 -8.55 -6.70
C SER A 53 9.72 -7.29 -5.87
N MET A 54 9.55 -7.34 -4.54
CA MET A 54 9.91 -6.22 -3.65
C MET A 54 11.43 -5.92 -3.61
N ILE A 55 12.26 -6.72 -4.27
CA ILE A 55 13.67 -6.39 -4.53
C ILE A 55 13.80 -5.07 -5.32
N GLU A 56 12.78 -4.66 -6.07
CA GLU A 56 12.75 -3.39 -6.79
C GLU A 56 12.41 -2.19 -5.88
N HIS A 57 11.94 -2.43 -4.66
CA HIS A 57 11.63 -1.38 -3.70
C HIS A 57 12.93 -0.78 -3.12
N ARG A 58 13.21 0.44 -3.52
CA ARG A 58 14.45 1.15 -3.13
C ARG A 58 14.38 1.74 -1.73
N CYS A 59 13.14 2.04 -1.26
CA CYS A 59 12.91 2.69 0.04
C CYS A 59 13.76 3.97 0.21
N SER A 60 14.04 4.37 1.44
CA SER A 60 14.92 5.50 1.76
C SER A 60 16.41 5.23 1.48
N VAL A 61 16.81 3.98 1.31
CA VAL A 61 18.19 3.59 0.95
C VAL A 61 18.53 4.04 -0.46
N GLY A 62 17.57 4.03 -1.39
CA GLY A 62 17.71 4.52 -2.75
C GLY A 62 18.29 3.49 -3.75
N THR A 63 18.77 2.36 -3.28
CA THR A 63 19.33 1.26 -4.11
C THR A 63 18.32 0.13 -4.29
N ARG A 64 18.51 -0.69 -5.31
CA ARG A 64 17.74 -1.91 -5.52
C ARG A 64 17.92 -2.84 -4.32
N GLY A 65 16.82 -3.33 -3.75
CA GLY A 65 16.84 -4.15 -2.52
C GLY A 65 16.87 -3.35 -1.23
N GLY A 66 16.91 -2.01 -1.29
CA GLY A 66 17.03 -1.17 -0.10
C GLY A 66 15.92 -1.37 0.92
N PHE A 67 14.72 -1.82 0.49
CA PHE A 67 13.67 -2.19 1.43
C PHE A 67 14.05 -3.44 2.24
N PHE A 68 14.59 -4.48 1.61
CA PHE A 68 15.02 -5.68 2.32
C PHE A 68 16.24 -5.42 3.23
N GLU A 69 17.10 -4.46 2.87
CA GLU A 69 18.18 -3.99 3.75
C GLU A 69 17.57 -3.36 5.02
N ARG A 70 16.58 -2.47 4.87
CA ARG A 70 15.87 -1.86 6.00
C ARG A 70 15.17 -2.90 6.88
N VAL A 71 14.60 -3.95 6.28
CA VAL A 71 13.99 -5.06 7.03
C VAL A 71 15.04 -5.83 7.83
N ALA A 72 16.23 -6.03 7.26
CA ALA A 72 17.34 -6.72 7.94
C ALA A 72 17.96 -5.91 9.08
N GLU A 73 18.10 -4.59 8.90
CA GLU A 73 18.61 -3.68 9.92
C GLU A 73 17.62 -3.51 11.10
N GLY A 74 16.34 -3.65 10.82
CA GLY A 74 15.25 -3.47 11.77
C GLY A 74 14.37 -2.28 11.42
N THR A 75 13.09 -2.56 11.18
CA THR A 75 12.07 -1.54 10.97
C THR A 75 10.75 -1.99 11.60
N TRP A 76 9.81 -1.04 11.78
CA TRP A 76 8.50 -1.33 12.36
C TRP A 76 7.50 -1.83 11.34
N MET A 77 6.52 -2.61 11.80
CA MET A 77 5.51 -3.23 10.94
C MET A 77 4.69 -2.22 10.15
N GLY A 78 4.48 -1.01 10.64
CA GLY A 78 3.81 0.03 9.85
C GLY A 78 4.48 0.31 8.51
N HIS A 79 5.81 0.36 8.48
CA HIS A 79 6.60 0.54 7.26
C HIS A 79 6.56 -0.70 6.36
N VAL A 80 6.59 -1.90 6.95
CA VAL A 80 6.45 -3.15 6.18
C VAL A 80 5.07 -3.24 5.51
N ILE A 81 4.01 -2.94 6.25
CA ILE A 81 2.63 -2.94 5.78
C ILE A 81 2.43 -1.93 4.64
N GLU A 82 3.06 -0.75 4.71
CA GLU A 82 3.09 0.23 3.63
C GLU A 82 3.60 -0.40 2.32
N HIS A 83 4.78 -1.02 2.37
CA HIS A 83 5.40 -1.65 1.21
C HIS A 83 4.61 -2.85 0.68
N ILE A 84 4.07 -3.70 1.57
CA ILE A 84 3.22 -4.83 1.18
C ILE A 84 1.96 -4.34 0.46
N ALA A 85 1.29 -3.31 1.00
CA ALA A 85 0.05 -2.79 0.42
C ALA A 85 0.27 -2.15 -0.98
N LEU A 86 1.42 -1.52 -1.21
CA LEU A 86 1.80 -1.02 -2.53
C LEU A 86 2.10 -2.18 -3.50
N GLU A 87 2.88 -3.16 -3.06
CA GLU A 87 3.26 -4.31 -3.87
C GLU A 87 2.05 -5.14 -4.28
N MET A 88 1.11 -5.39 -3.38
CA MET A 88 -0.13 -6.13 -3.69
C MET A 88 -0.94 -5.43 -4.79
N GLN A 89 -1.03 -4.10 -4.78
CA GLN A 89 -1.68 -3.34 -5.84
C GLN A 89 -0.90 -3.48 -7.17
N THR A 90 0.44 -3.41 -7.13
CA THR A 90 1.31 -3.58 -8.30
C THR A 90 1.14 -4.98 -8.91
N LEU A 91 1.13 -6.03 -8.10
CA LEU A 91 0.90 -7.42 -8.53
C LEU A 91 -0.50 -7.63 -9.12
N ALA A 92 -1.48 -6.82 -8.71
CA ALA A 92 -2.81 -6.79 -9.30
C ALA A 92 -2.89 -5.92 -10.57
N GLY A 93 -1.77 -5.34 -11.04
CA GLY A 93 -1.69 -4.53 -12.26
C GLY A 93 -2.10 -3.08 -12.08
N MET A 94 -1.96 -2.54 -10.86
CA MET A 94 -2.19 -1.12 -10.54
C MET A 94 -0.84 -0.45 -10.24
N ASP A 95 -0.48 0.56 -11.00
CA ASP A 95 0.77 1.30 -10.82
C ASP A 95 0.65 2.25 -9.61
N THR A 96 1.19 1.84 -8.49
CA THR A 96 1.22 2.61 -7.25
C THR A 96 2.63 2.64 -6.68
N GLY A 97 3.13 3.80 -6.28
CA GLY A 97 4.54 3.91 -5.87
C GLY A 97 4.80 4.89 -4.72
N PHE A 98 3.76 5.59 -4.23
CA PHE A 98 3.94 6.48 -3.10
C PHE A 98 3.44 5.85 -1.82
N GLY A 99 4.33 5.72 -0.84
CA GLY A 99 4.02 5.35 0.52
C GLY A 99 4.70 6.25 1.53
N ARG A 100 4.12 6.36 2.71
CA ARG A 100 4.70 7.07 3.85
C ARG A 100 4.11 6.59 5.16
N THR A 101 4.99 6.17 6.08
CA THR A 101 4.62 5.81 7.44
C THR A 101 5.21 6.79 8.44
N ARG A 102 4.40 7.25 9.39
CA ARG A 102 4.82 8.15 10.49
C ARG A 102 4.05 7.84 11.77
N GLY A 103 4.73 7.98 12.90
CA GLY A 103 4.08 7.95 14.22
C GLY A 103 3.05 9.07 14.37
N THR A 104 1.99 8.79 15.13
CA THR A 104 0.93 9.77 15.43
C THR A 104 1.29 10.70 16.60
N GLY A 105 2.38 10.39 17.31
CA GLY A 105 2.76 11.00 18.59
C GLY A 105 2.34 10.16 19.81
N LYS A 106 1.51 9.13 19.61
CA LYS A 106 1.22 8.11 20.62
C LYS A 106 2.07 6.87 20.32
N GLU A 107 2.70 6.30 21.34
CA GLU A 107 3.51 5.10 21.23
C GLU A 107 2.69 3.94 20.63
N GLY A 108 3.28 3.19 19.72
CA GLY A 108 2.66 2.07 19.04
C GLY A 108 1.66 2.44 17.95
N GLU A 109 1.36 3.73 17.75
CA GLU A 109 0.33 4.16 16.81
C GLU A 109 0.93 4.92 15.62
N TYR A 110 0.59 4.47 14.41
CA TYR A 110 1.16 4.97 13.16
C TYR A 110 0.10 5.33 12.13
N TYR A 111 0.37 6.36 11.35
CA TYR A 111 -0.28 6.59 10.08
C TYR A 111 0.51 5.87 8.99
N VAL A 112 -0.15 4.98 8.27
CA VAL A 112 0.35 4.31 7.07
C VAL A 112 -0.43 4.87 5.89
N CYS A 113 0.25 5.60 5.02
CA CYS A 113 -0.33 6.23 3.84
C CYS A 113 0.19 5.54 2.60
N ILE A 114 -0.72 5.11 1.72
CA ILE A 114 -0.39 4.47 0.44
C ILE A 114 -1.17 5.11 -0.70
N SER A 115 -0.54 5.27 -1.85
CA SER A 115 -1.24 5.68 -3.07
C SER A 115 -2.14 4.56 -3.58
N TYR A 116 -3.18 4.94 -4.32
CA TYR A 116 -4.09 4.01 -4.98
C TYR A 116 -4.49 4.48 -6.37
N MET A 117 -4.78 3.54 -7.26
CA MET A 117 -5.44 3.81 -8.53
C MET A 117 -6.96 3.72 -8.37
N GLU A 118 -7.44 2.60 -7.86
CA GLU A 118 -8.84 2.35 -7.56
C GLU A 118 -9.05 2.36 -6.03
N GLU A 119 -10.03 3.13 -5.57
CA GLU A 119 -10.24 3.42 -4.15
C GLU A 119 -10.51 2.15 -3.33
N ASP A 120 -11.46 1.33 -3.81
CA ASP A 120 -11.84 0.10 -3.12
C ASP A 120 -10.69 -0.92 -3.08
N ALA A 121 -9.87 -0.97 -4.14
CA ALA A 121 -8.66 -1.78 -4.17
C ALA A 121 -7.61 -1.29 -3.18
N GLY A 122 -7.41 0.02 -3.06
CA GLY A 122 -6.49 0.60 -2.09
C GLY A 122 -6.89 0.30 -0.64
N VAL A 123 -8.20 0.40 -0.33
CA VAL A 123 -8.73 0.03 0.99
C VAL A 123 -8.57 -1.47 1.25
N TYR A 124 -8.84 -2.30 0.25
CA TYR A 124 -8.64 -3.75 0.37
C TYR A 124 -7.18 -4.09 0.60
N ALA A 125 -6.26 -3.53 -0.20
CA ALA A 125 -4.82 -3.75 -0.08
C ALA A 125 -4.29 -3.35 1.30
N ALA A 126 -4.72 -2.20 1.85
CA ALA A 126 -4.33 -1.77 3.18
C ALA A 126 -4.73 -2.78 4.27
N LYS A 127 -5.95 -3.32 4.19
CA LYS A 127 -6.44 -4.34 5.14
C LYS A 127 -5.74 -5.69 4.95
N ALA A 128 -5.55 -6.12 3.71
CA ALA A 128 -4.86 -7.36 3.38
C ALA A 128 -3.39 -7.32 3.84
N ALA A 129 -2.70 -6.21 3.63
CA ALA A 129 -1.31 -6.04 4.06
C ALA A 129 -1.11 -6.24 5.56
N VAL A 130 -2.08 -5.84 6.39
CA VAL A 130 -2.04 -6.10 7.84
C VAL A 130 -2.16 -7.62 8.13
N ARG A 131 -3.06 -8.32 7.42
CA ARG A 131 -3.20 -9.79 7.56
C ARG A 131 -1.92 -10.52 7.13
N VAL A 132 -1.35 -10.13 5.99
CA VAL A 132 -0.09 -10.67 5.47
C VAL A 132 1.05 -10.44 6.46
N ALA A 133 1.21 -9.21 6.95
CA ALA A 133 2.26 -8.89 7.92
C ALA A 133 2.11 -9.70 9.22
N GLN A 134 0.87 -9.90 9.68
CA GLN A 134 0.61 -10.76 10.84
C GLN A 134 0.99 -12.21 10.57
N ALA A 135 0.59 -12.78 9.42
CA ALA A 135 0.94 -14.15 9.04
C ALA A 135 2.46 -14.35 8.92
N LEU A 136 3.17 -13.39 8.31
CA LEU A 136 4.63 -13.40 8.23
C LEU A 136 5.29 -13.33 9.61
N THR A 137 4.73 -12.58 10.54
CA THR A 137 5.22 -12.49 11.92
C THR A 137 5.02 -13.80 12.68
N ASP A 138 3.83 -14.39 12.57
CA ASP A 138 3.43 -15.59 13.27
C ASP A 138 3.99 -16.87 12.61
N ALA A 139 4.67 -16.72 11.46
CA ALA A 139 5.21 -17.83 10.65
C ALA A 139 4.14 -18.86 10.26
N VAL A 140 2.95 -18.39 9.89
CA VAL A 140 1.84 -19.22 9.39
C VAL A 140 1.66 -19.04 7.88
N ASP A 141 1.14 -20.07 7.23
CA ASP A 141 0.86 -20.04 5.79
C ASP A 141 -0.20 -18.97 5.47
N TYR A 142 -0.04 -18.33 4.32
CA TYR A 142 -0.96 -17.32 3.84
C TYR A 142 -1.17 -17.44 2.32
N ASP A 143 -2.42 -17.45 1.91
CA ASP A 143 -2.78 -17.47 0.49
C ASP A 143 -2.78 -16.05 -0.09
N LEU A 144 -1.61 -15.59 -0.50
CA LEU A 144 -1.45 -14.30 -1.17
C LEU A 144 -2.14 -14.28 -2.53
N ALA A 145 -2.21 -15.41 -3.23
CA ALA A 145 -2.79 -15.48 -4.57
C ALA A 145 -4.28 -15.14 -4.57
N ASP A 146 -5.02 -15.56 -3.54
CA ASP A 146 -6.43 -15.21 -3.36
C ASP A 146 -6.64 -13.70 -3.20
N ASP A 147 -5.84 -13.05 -2.34
CA ASP A 147 -5.90 -11.58 -2.18
C ASP A 147 -5.54 -10.83 -3.48
N ILE A 148 -4.54 -11.29 -4.24
CA ILE A 148 -4.18 -10.68 -5.53
C ILE A 148 -5.29 -10.88 -6.56
N MET A 149 -5.92 -12.04 -6.60
CA MET A 149 -7.07 -12.31 -7.47
C MET A 149 -8.22 -11.37 -7.10
N LYS A 150 -8.52 -11.21 -5.82
CA LYS A 150 -9.56 -10.31 -5.33
C LYS A 150 -9.30 -8.84 -5.68
N LEU A 151 -8.06 -8.41 -5.57
CA LEU A 151 -7.64 -7.06 -5.99
C LEU A 151 -7.84 -6.84 -7.49
N ARG A 152 -7.56 -7.85 -8.32
CA ARG A 152 -7.83 -7.81 -9.77
C ARG A 152 -9.32 -7.70 -10.08
N GLU A 153 -10.16 -8.47 -9.39
CA GLU A 153 -11.62 -8.38 -9.51
C GLU A 153 -12.10 -6.97 -9.17
N ILE A 154 -11.72 -6.43 -8.01
CA ILE A 154 -12.09 -5.08 -7.59
C ILE A 154 -11.65 -4.05 -8.64
N ARG A 155 -10.42 -4.16 -9.15
CA ARG A 155 -9.91 -3.28 -10.21
C ARG A 155 -10.76 -3.35 -11.45
N GLU A 156 -11.09 -4.54 -11.95
CA GLU A 156 -11.92 -4.70 -13.16
C GLU A 156 -13.33 -4.13 -12.97
N ASP A 157 -13.92 -4.29 -11.78
CA ASP A 157 -15.25 -3.80 -11.46
C ASP A 157 -15.30 -2.27 -11.30
N THR A 158 -14.18 -1.65 -10.88
CA THR A 158 -14.16 -0.22 -10.53
C THR A 158 -13.46 0.67 -11.55
N ARG A 159 -12.57 0.13 -12.38
CA ARG A 159 -11.82 0.93 -13.37
C ARG A 159 -12.73 1.64 -14.37
N LEU A 160 -12.26 2.75 -14.89
CA LEU A 160 -12.91 3.41 -16.01
C LEU A 160 -12.91 2.51 -17.24
N GLY A 161 -14.02 2.52 -17.99
CA GLY A 161 -14.07 1.84 -19.28
C GLY A 161 -12.97 2.34 -20.24
N PRO A 162 -12.56 1.55 -21.25
CA PRO A 162 -11.39 1.82 -22.07
C PRO A 162 -11.36 3.23 -22.66
N SER A 163 -12.47 3.71 -23.20
CA SER A 163 -12.54 5.04 -23.85
C SER A 163 -12.36 6.17 -22.86
N THR A 164 -13.08 6.14 -21.74
CA THR A 164 -12.96 7.18 -20.70
C THR A 164 -11.60 7.09 -20.01
N GLY A 165 -11.10 5.87 -19.78
CA GLY A 165 -9.78 5.64 -19.20
C GLY A 165 -8.68 6.27 -20.05
N CYS A 166 -8.66 6.04 -21.37
CA CYS A 166 -7.68 6.64 -22.27
C CYS A 166 -7.70 8.19 -22.24
N ILE A 167 -8.89 8.79 -22.17
CA ILE A 167 -9.01 10.26 -22.09
C ILE A 167 -8.43 10.76 -20.76
N VAL A 168 -8.78 10.12 -19.67
CA VAL A 168 -8.31 10.48 -18.33
C VAL A 168 -6.80 10.30 -18.18
N ASP A 169 -6.25 9.18 -18.69
CA ASP A 169 -4.82 8.92 -18.64
C ASP A 169 -4.03 9.95 -19.46
N GLU A 170 -4.54 10.34 -20.62
CA GLU A 170 -3.91 11.36 -21.45
C GLU A 170 -4.01 12.76 -20.81
N ALA A 171 -5.13 13.08 -20.16
CA ALA A 171 -5.27 14.30 -19.39
C ALA A 171 -4.27 14.34 -18.22
N ALA A 172 -4.14 13.23 -17.49
CA ALA A 172 -3.21 13.11 -16.36
C ALA A 172 -1.74 13.27 -16.78
N LYS A 173 -1.33 12.68 -17.93
CA LYS A 173 0.01 12.86 -18.51
C LYS A 173 0.32 14.33 -18.83
N ARG A 174 -0.67 15.10 -19.18
CA ARG A 174 -0.56 16.54 -19.47
C ARG A 174 -0.71 17.42 -18.22
N GLY A 175 -0.82 16.83 -17.03
CA GLY A 175 -0.99 17.55 -15.78
C GLY A 175 -2.40 18.14 -15.59
N ILE A 176 -3.38 17.72 -16.39
CA ILE A 176 -4.77 18.13 -16.25
C ILE A 176 -5.41 17.29 -15.14
N PRO A 177 -5.87 17.90 -14.03
CA PRO A 177 -6.52 17.17 -12.96
C PRO A 177 -7.89 16.66 -13.41
N TYR A 178 -8.31 15.53 -12.87
CA TYR A 178 -9.65 15.02 -13.11
C TYR A 178 -10.34 14.59 -11.81
N ILE A 179 -11.67 14.62 -11.84
CA ILE A 179 -12.51 14.11 -10.74
C ILE A 179 -13.54 13.15 -11.34
N ARG A 180 -13.60 11.93 -10.78
CA ARG A 180 -14.66 10.98 -11.10
C ARG A 180 -15.90 11.32 -10.28
N LEU A 181 -17.01 11.57 -10.95
CA LEU A 181 -18.25 12.06 -10.33
C LEU A 181 -19.25 10.96 -10.00
N ASN A 182 -19.07 9.75 -10.56
CA ASN A 182 -19.93 8.59 -10.24
C ASN A 182 -19.15 7.27 -10.35
N LYS A 183 -19.81 6.15 -10.05
CA LYS A 183 -19.23 4.81 -10.16
C LYS A 183 -18.94 4.36 -11.61
N HIS A 184 -19.51 5.07 -12.60
CA HIS A 184 -19.36 4.74 -14.02
C HIS A 184 -18.33 5.64 -14.69
N SER A 185 -18.64 6.18 -15.84
CA SER A 185 -17.70 6.89 -16.71
C SER A 185 -17.83 8.43 -16.67
N LEU A 186 -18.60 8.98 -15.74
CA LEU A 186 -18.72 10.43 -15.62
C LEU A 186 -17.49 11.00 -14.92
N VAL A 187 -16.69 11.75 -15.66
CA VAL A 187 -15.49 12.44 -15.17
C VAL A 187 -15.55 13.90 -15.55
N GLN A 188 -14.98 14.75 -14.70
CA GLN A 188 -14.71 16.15 -14.95
C GLN A 188 -13.19 16.31 -15.09
N LEU A 189 -12.77 16.98 -16.14
CA LEU A 189 -11.39 17.40 -16.40
C LEU A 189 -11.20 18.86 -15.97
#